data_e0c1a2c5c73177330b3efec333861a1e
#
_entry.id   e0c1a2c5c73177330b3efec333861a1e
#
_cell.length_a   1.000
_cell.length_b   1.000
_cell.length_c   1.000
_cell.angle_alpha   90.00
_cell.angle_beta   90.00
_cell.angle_gamma   90.00
#
_symmetry.space_group_name_H-M   'P 1'
#
loop_
_entity.id
_entity.type
_entity.pdbx_description
1 polymer ?
#
loop_
_entity_poly.entity_id
_entity_poly.type
_entity_poly.pdbx_seq_one_letter_code
_entity_poly.pdbx_strand_id
1 'polypeptide(L)'
;YALALGSDGHAKESGSGSDIAVYYDELSPQKAGRLTAERAVRLLGAKPVKSQVADLVLDPYVTMQIMGIVAASFSGEAVLKGRSLFNGKMNRPIANPLVTIVDDGTLDNRLGSAPFDGEGVCCQRTVLVEKGILKNLLYDTHTACQAKTVSTGNGLRGSYKGSPSIQTTNYYLAA
;
A
#
# COMPACT_ATOMS: atom_id res chain seq x y z
N TYR A 1 -15.00 7.63 -7.48
CA TYR A 1 -13.96 7.75 -8.50
C TYR A 1 -14.41 8.70 -9.60
N ALA A 2 -13.52 9.59 -10.03
CA ALA A 2 -13.73 10.51 -11.13
C ALA A 2 -12.49 10.54 -12.04
N LEU A 3 -12.72 10.81 -13.33
CA LEU A 3 -11.70 11.04 -14.34
C LEU A 3 -12.01 12.37 -15.02
N ALA A 4 -11.01 13.20 -15.23
CA ALA A 4 -11.14 14.47 -15.97
C ALA A 4 -10.08 14.57 -17.06
N LEU A 5 -10.43 15.26 -18.12
CA LEU A 5 -9.52 15.65 -19.18
C LEU A 5 -9.39 17.18 -19.17
N GLY A 6 -8.20 17.68 -18.90
CA GLY A 6 -7.84 19.09 -19.01
C GLY A 6 -7.32 19.41 -20.39
N SER A 7 -7.62 20.62 -20.92
CA SER A 7 -7.07 21.10 -22.20
C SER A 7 -6.83 22.60 -22.12
N ASP A 8 -5.69 23.03 -22.65
CA ASP A 8 -5.35 24.46 -22.84
C ASP A 8 -5.43 24.88 -24.31
N GLY A 9 -6.00 24.02 -25.17
CA GLY A 9 -6.08 24.24 -26.62
C GLY A 9 -4.89 23.64 -27.39
N HIS A 10 -3.76 23.36 -26.75
CA HIS A 10 -2.56 22.80 -27.38
C HIS A 10 -2.23 21.41 -26.82
N ALA A 11 -2.38 21.22 -25.52
CA ALA A 11 -2.16 19.96 -24.85
C ALA A 11 -3.45 19.44 -24.20
N LYS A 12 -3.52 18.13 -24.01
CA LYS A 12 -4.59 17.47 -23.28
C LYS A 12 -3.96 16.53 -22.24
N GLU A 13 -4.37 16.69 -20.99
CA GLU A 13 -3.86 15.90 -19.88
C GLU A 13 -5.02 15.32 -19.07
N SER A 14 -4.85 14.12 -18.56
CA SER A 14 -5.85 13.44 -17.74
C SER A 14 -5.50 13.47 -16.27
N GLY A 15 -6.50 13.65 -15.44
CA GLY A 15 -6.40 13.51 -13.99
C GLY A 15 -7.44 12.52 -13.48
N SER A 16 -7.10 11.80 -12.42
CA SER A 16 -8.02 10.92 -11.72
C SER A 16 -8.04 11.24 -10.24
N GLY A 17 -9.18 11.04 -9.61
CA GLY A 17 -9.37 11.22 -8.18
C GLY A 17 -10.44 10.30 -7.63
N SER A 18 -10.31 9.98 -6.37
CA SER A 18 -11.30 9.19 -5.65
C SER A 18 -11.45 9.72 -4.24
N ASP A 19 -12.60 9.49 -3.68
CA ASP A 19 -12.83 9.59 -2.26
C ASP A 19 -13.42 8.25 -1.81
N ILE A 20 -12.88 7.68 -0.74
CA ILE A 20 -13.25 6.37 -0.24
C ILE A 20 -13.44 6.48 1.27
N ALA A 21 -14.54 5.96 1.77
CA ALA A 21 -14.87 5.99 3.19
C ALA A 21 -15.53 4.68 3.62
N VAL A 22 -15.54 4.41 4.93
CA VAL A 22 -16.25 3.27 5.53
C VAL A 22 -17.74 3.60 5.62
N TYR A 23 -18.08 4.83 5.93
CA TYR A 23 -19.46 5.29 6.08
C TYR A 23 -19.85 6.24 4.94
N TYR A 24 -21.12 6.15 4.54
CA TYR A 24 -21.66 6.96 3.46
C TYR A 24 -21.55 8.47 3.70
N ASP A 25 -21.78 8.89 4.95
CA ASP A 25 -21.78 10.31 5.35
C ASP A 25 -20.39 10.97 5.29
N GLU A 26 -19.33 10.16 5.22
CA GLU A 26 -17.96 10.62 5.08
C GLU A 26 -17.54 10.85 3.62
N LEU A 27 -18.35 10.37 2.67
CA LEU A 27 -18.06 10.51 1.24
C LEU A 27 -18.29 11.93 0.76
N SER A 28 -17.32 12.46 0.02
CA SER A 28 -17.38 13.77 -0.60
C SER A 28 -17.13 13.70 -2.11
N PRO A 29 -18.18 13.58 -2.94
CA PRO A 29 -18.05 13.63 -4.40
C PRO A 29 -17.36 14.90 -4.89
N GLN A 30 -17.58 16.03 -4.21
CA GLN A 30 -16.97 17.33 -4.52
C GLN A 30 -15.44 17.28 -4.34
N LYS A 31 -14.95 16.62 -3.28
CA LYS A 31 -13.53 16.40 -3.04
C LYS A 31 -12.89 15.56 -4.14
N ALA A 32 -13.55 14.47 -4.54
CA ALA A 32 -13.08 13.61 -5.62
C ALA A 32 -13.01 14.38 -6.95
N GLY A 33 -14.05 15.16 -7.29
CA GLY A 33 -14.10 15.97 -8.50
C GLY A 33 -13.04 17.07 -8.54
N ARG A 34 -12.86 17.82 -7.43
CA ARG A 34 -11.82 18.85 -7.31
C ARG A 34 -10.42 18.26 -7.48
N LEU A 35 -10.11 17.19 -6.76
CA LEU A 35 -8.80 16.53 -6.84
C LEU A 35 -8.50 16.03 -8.26
N THR A 36 -9.51 15.51 -8.95
CA THR A 36 -9.42 15.06 -10.34
C THR A 36 -9.05 16.21 -11.27
N ALA A 37 -9.76 17.34 -11.17
CA ALA A 37 -9.52 18.51 -11.99
C ALA A 37 -8.14 19.13 -11.72
N GLU A 38 -7.76 19.29 -10.45
CA GLU A 38 -6.45 19.81 -10.04
C GLU A 38 -5.30 18.98 -10.62
N ARG A 39 -5.43 17.66 -10.63
CA ARG A 39 -4.41 16.77 -11.20
C ARG A 39 -4.28 16.88 -12.70
N ALA A 40 -5.40 16.99 -13.42
CA ALA A 40 -5.39 17.19 -14.86
C ALA A 40 -4.75 18.53 -15.25
N VAL A 41 -5.15 19.62 -14.57
CA VAL A 41 -4.63 20.98 -14.86
C VAL A 41 -3.15 21.10 -14.51
N ARG A 42 -2.69 20.48 -13.42
CA ARG A 42 -1.28 20.52 -13.00
C ARG A 42 -0.31 19.98 -14.06
N LEU A 43 -0.76 19.05 -14.89
CA LEU A 43 0.07 18.44 -15.94
C LEU A 43 0.12 19.25 -17.23
N LEU A 44 -0.80 20.21 -17.43
CA LEU A 44 -0.79 21.07 -18.62
C LEU A 44 0.51 21.86 -18.69
N GLY A 45 1.14 21.84 -19.86
CA GLY A 45 2.41 22.53 -20.10
C GLY A 45 3.64 21.84 -19.49
N ALA A 46 3.49 20.65 -18.89
CA ALA A 46 4.63 19.86 -18.41
C ALA A 46 5.60 19.51 -19.54
N LYS A 47 6.90 19.59 -19.26
CA LYS A 47 7.95 19.27 -20.23
C LYS A 47 8.88 18.21 -19.64
N PRO A 48 9.44 17.30 -20.48
CA PRO A 48 10.47 16.39 -20.03
C PRO A 48 11.67 17.14 -19.47
N VAL A 49 12.19 16.67 -18.35
CA VAL A 49 13.46 17.16 -17.79
C VAL A 49 14.60 16.25 -18.20
N LYS A 50 15.84 16.79 -18.22
CA LYS A 50 17.04 15.98 -18.48
C LYS A 50 17.24 14.97 -17.35
N SER A 51 17.82 13.80 -17.68
CA SER A 51 18.22 12.82 -16.67
C SER A 51 19.20 13.45 -15.68
N GLN A 52 18.89 13.32 -14.40
CA GLN A 52 19.69 13.89 -13.31
C GLN A 52 19.47 13.10 -12.02
N VAL A 53 20.40 13.26 -11.09
CA VAL A 53 20.22 12.83 -9.71
C VAL A 53 19.68 14.03 -8.93
N ALA A 54 18.58 13.83 -8.22
CA ALA A 54 17.94 14.90 -7.45
C ALA A 54 17.25 14.32 -6.20
N ASP A 55 17.10 15.16 -5.18
CA ASP A 55 16.25 14.87 -4.05
C ASP A 55 14.78 14.96 -4.47
N LEU A 56 13.97 14.01 -4.00
CA LEU A 56 12.56 13.93 -4.33
C LEU A 56 11.68 14.16 -3.09
N VAL A 57 10.74 15.09 -3.22
CA VAL A 57 9.62 15.23 -2.29
C VAL A 57 8.39 14.63 -2.95
N LEU A 58 7.89 13.54 -2.39
CA LEU A 58 6.75 12.80 -2.93
C LEU A 58 5.47 13.25 -2.23
N ASP A 59 4.43 13.53 -2.99
CA ASP A 59 3.10 13.73 -2.43
C ASP A 59 2.51 12.40 -1.88
N PRO A 60 1.50 12.46 -1.00
CA PRO A 60 0.93 11.25 -0.41
C PRO A 60 0.39 10.25 -1.45
N TYR A 61 -0.13 10.71 -2.58
CA TYR A 61 -0.67 9.84 -3.61
C TYR A 61 0.42 9.02 -4.32
N VAL A 62 1.53 9.65 -4.67
CA VAL A 62 2.69 8.96 -5.28
C VAL A 62 3.35 8.05 -4.25
N THR A 63 3.50 8.52 -3.01
CA THR A 63 4.03 7.71 -1.90
C THR A 63 3.21 6.44 -1.71
N MET A 64 1.88 6.53 -1.71
CA MET A 64 0.99 5.36 -1.59
C MET A 64 1.20 4.35 -2.73
N GLN A 65 1.41 4.81 -3.97
CA GLN A 65 1.67 3.92 -5.10
C GLN A 65 3.01 3.18 -4.95
N ILE A 66 4.07 3.89 -4.55
CA ILE A 66 5.38 3.29 -4.27
C ILE A 66 5.27 2.28 -3.12
N MET A 67 4.58 2.65 -2.04
CA MET A 67 4.33 1.76 -0.91
C MET A 67 3.58 0.49 -1.34
N GLY A 68 2.61 0.59 -2.24
CA GLY A 68 1.90 -0.55 -2.80
C GLY A 68 2.83 -1.53 -3.55
N ILE A 69 3.81 -1.02 -4.29
CA ILE A 69 4.81 -1.86 -4.97
C ILE A 69 5.71 -2.56 -3.93
N VAL A 70 6.16 -1.84 -2.92
CA VAL A 70 7.02 -2.38 -1.86
C VAL A 70 6.29 -3.41 -1.00
N ALA A 71 4.98 -3.26 -0.81
CA ALA A 71 4.13 -4.15 0.00
C ALA A 71 4.27 -5.62 -0.41
N ALA A 72 4.35 -5.91 -1.72
CA ALA A 72 4.52 -7.27 -2.23
C ALA A 72 5.81 -7.95 -1.73
N SER A 73 6.84 -7.17 -1.39
CA SER A 73 8.11 -7.69 -0.89
C SER A 73 8.05 -8.16 0.56
N PHE A 74 7.03 -7.75 1.32
CA PHE A 74 6.80 -8.23 2.69
C PHE A 74 6.08 -9.59 2.73
N SER A 75 5.66 -10.14 1.60
CA SER A 75 5.05 -11.46 1.55
C SER A 75 6.05 -12.56 1.91
N GLY A 76 5.73 -13.36 2.92
CA GLY A 76 6.50 -14.55 3.30
C GLY A 76 6.60 -15.55 2.15
N GLU A 77 5.56 -15.67 1.32
CA GLU A 77 5.59 -16.49 0.10
C GLU A 77 6.65 -15.99 -0.89
N ALA A 78 6.73 -14.67 -1.12
CA ALA A 78 7.73 -14.10 -2.00
C ALA A 78 9.16 -14.35 -1.51
N VAL A 79 9.36 -14.31 -0.18
CA VAL A 79 10.66 -14.66 0.44
C VAL A 79 10.97 -16.13 0.27
N LEU A 80 10.04 -17.05 0.58
CA LEU A 80 10.23 -18.50 0.40
C LEU A 80 10.57 -18.88 -1.04
N LYS A 81 10.00 -18.17 -2.01
CA LYS A 81 10.25 -18.38 -3.45
C LYS A 81 11.47 -17.61 -3.99
N GLY A 82 12.23 -16.92 -3.16
CA GLY A 82 13.40 -16.16 -3.56
C GLY A 82 13.12 -14.92 -4.42
N ARG A 83 11.87 -14.42 -4.43
CA ARG A 83 11.41 -13.30 -5.28
C ARG A 83 11.25 -11.96 -4.56
N SER A 84 11.49 -11.93 -3.23
CA SER A 84 11.39 -10.71 -2.45
C SER A 84 12.68 -9.90 -2.47
N LEU A 85 12.56 -8.56 -2.45
CA LEU A 85 13.66 -7.63 -2.20
C LEU A 85 14.29 -7.84 -0.80
N PHE A 86 13.57 -8.50 0.12
CA PHE A 86 13.95 -8.67 1.52
C PHE A 86 14.52 -10.04 1.85
N ASN A 87 14.84 -10.85 0.85
CA ASN A 87 15.51 -12.14 1.04
C ASN A 87 16.78 -11.99 1.88
N GLY A 88 16.87 -12.77 2.98
CA GLY A 88 18.03 -12.76 3.88
C GLY A 88 18.25 -11.46 4.66
N LYS A 89 17.25 -10.55 4.68
CA LYS A 89 17.38 -9.24 5.33
C LYS A 89 16.64 -9.12 6.67
N MET A 90 16.10 -10.19 7.22
CA MET A 90 15.47 -10.18 8.55
C MET A 90 16.47 -9.63 9.60
N ASN A 91 15.97 -8.71 10.43
CA ASN A 91 16.73 -7.96 11.44
C ASN A 91 17.91 -7.12 10.89
N ARG A 92 17.88 -6.78 9.59
CA ARG A 92 18.89 -5.90 8.97
C ARG A 92 18.26 -4.56 8.57
N PRO A 93 19.07 -3.49 8.50
CA PRO A 93 18.60 -2.20 8.00
C PRO A 93 18.27 -2.32 6.50
N ILE A 94 17.07 -1.87 6.12
CA ILE A 94 16.57 -1.84 4.74
C ILE A 94 16.10 -0.45 4.32
N ALA A 95 16.00 0.47 5.26
CA ALA A 95 15.57 1.85 5.05
C ALA A 95 16.25 2.79 6.05
N ASN A 96 16.01 4.10 5.88
CA ASN A 96 16.46 5.11 6.84
C ASN A 96 15.82 4.86 8.23
N PRO A 97 16.52 5.12 9.34
CA PRO A 97 15.98 4.98 10.70
C PRO A 97 14.69 5.78 10.99
N LEU A 98 14.36 6.77 10.19
CA LEU A 98 13.09 7.49 10.29
C LEU A 98 11.89 6.69 9.77
N VAL A 99 12.12 5.58 9.06
CA VAL A 99 11.07 4.79 8.43
C VAL A 99 10.60 3.69 9.37
N THR A 100 9.31 3.75 9.72
CA THR A 100 8.58 2.67 10.39
C THR A 100 7.36 2.31 9.54
N ILE A 101 7.20 1.03 9.21
CA ILE A 101 6.12 0.53 8.37
C ILE A 101 5.32 -0.49 9.17
N VAL A 102 4.01 -0.34 9.14
CA VAL A 102 3.08 -1.19 9.88
C VAL A 102 1.98 -1.68 8.94
N ASP A 103 1.55 -2.92 9.14
CA ASP A 103 0.28 -3.45 8.65
C ASP A 103 -0.60 -3.75 9.86
N ASP A 104 -1.81 -3.17 9.91
CA ASP A 104 -2.67 -3.26 11.09
C ASP A 104 -4.14 -3.47 10.71
N GLY A 105 -4.59 -4.72 10.81
CA GLY A 105 -5.98 -5.09 10.56
C GLY A 105 -6.93 -4.78 11.71
N THR A 106 -6.43 -4.27 12.84
CA THR A 106 -7.21 -4.02 14.07
C THR A 106 -7.66 -2.57 14.25
N LEU A 107 -7.26 -1.68 13.35
CA LEU A 107 -7.61 -0.26 13.43
C LEU A 107 -9.13 -0.05 13.29
N ASP A 108 -9.72 0.73 14.18
CA ASP A 108 -11.14 1.07 14.09
C ASP A 108 -11.43 1.92 12.84
N ASN A 109 -12.56 1.67 12.20
CA ASN A 109 -13.08 2.46 11.09
C ASN A 109 -12.08 2.67 9.93
N ARG A 110 -11.34 1.61 9.56
CA ARG A 110 -10.45 1.60 8.40
C ARG A 110 -10.89 0.55 7.38
N LEU A 111 -10.63 0.80 6.12
CA LEU A 111 -11.09 -0.04 5.00
C LEU A 111 -10.53 -1.46 5.02
N GLY A 112 -9.29 -1.62 5.49
CA GLY A 112 -8.62 -2.92 5.59
C GLY A 112 -8.83 -3.62 6.93
N SER A 113 -9.69 -3.11 7.82
CA SER A 113 -9.90 -3.67 9.14
C SER A 113 -10.91 -4.81 9.12
N ALA A 114 -10.55 -5.90 9.78
CA ALA A 114 -11.42 -7.06 9.97
C ALA A 114 -11.04 -7.80 11.26
N PRO A 115 -11.98 -8.49 11.92
CA PRO A 115 -11.67 -9.26 13.12
C PRO A 115 -10.81 -10.50 12.81
N PHE A 116 -10.97 -11.08 11.62
CA PHE A 116 -10.21 -12.23 11.12
C PHE A 116 -10.08 -12.15 9.59
N ASP A 117 -9.08 -12.84 9.09
CA ASP A 117 -8.80 -12.94 7.65
C ASP A 117 -9.67 -13.99 6.93
N GLY A 118 -9.40 -14.26 5.66
CA GLY A 118 -10.12 -15.24 4.86
C GLY A 118 -9.89 -16.70 5.23
N GLU A 119 -9.01 -16.97 6.18
CA GLU A 119 -8.72 -18.30 6.75
C GLU A 119 -9.27 -18.44 8.19
N GLY A 120 -9.88 -17.38 8.75
CA GLY A 120 -10.40 -17.36 10.12
C GLY A 120 -9.33 -17.06 11.18
N VAL A 121 -8.13 -16.62 10.78
CA VAL A 121 -7.07 -16.18 11.69
C VAL A 121 -7.33 -14.74 12.10
N CYS A 122 -7.26 -14.43 13.40
CA CYS A 122 -7.43 -13.06 13.88
C CYS A 122 -6.44 -12.11 13.21
N CYS A 123 -6.97 -11.02 12.65
CA CYS A 123 -6.13 -9.93 12.16
C CYS A 123 -5.38 -9.28 13.34
N GLN A 124 -4.19 -8.80 13.09
CA GLN A 124 -3.34 -8.23 14.12
C GLN A 124 -2.54 -7.04 13.59
N ARG A 125 -1.89 -6.34 14.51
CA ARG A 125 -0.92 -5.30 14.19
C ARG A 125 0.46 -5.90 14.01
N THR A 126 1.02 -5.83 12.81
CA THR A 126 2.34 -6.35 12.46
C THR A 126 3.27 -5.19 12.11
N VAL A 127 4.32 -4.96 12.91
CA VAL A 127 5.38 -4.00 12.58
C VAL A 127 6.32 -4.67 11.58
N LEU A 128 6.29 -4.25 10.33
CA LEU A 128 7.11 -4.80 9.25
C LEU A 128 8.53 -4.22 9.27
N VAL A 129 8.63 -2.91 9.40
CA VAL A 129 9.89 -2.19 9.54
C VAL A 129 9.82 -1.31 10.76
N GLU A 130 10.81 -1.40 11.63
CA GLU A 130 10.94 -0.55 12.80
C GLU A 130 12.25 0.22 12.74
N LYS A 131 12.17 1.53 12.70
CA LYS A 131 13.35 2.41 12.61
C LYS A 131 14.34 1.95 11.53
N GLY A 132 13.81 1.66 10.33
CA GLY A 132 14.58 1.22 9.17
C GLY A 132 14.98 -0.26 9.17
N ILE A 133 14.72 -1.02 10.23
CA ILE A 133 15.10 -2.43 10.36
C ILE A 133 13.92 -3.32 10.02
N LEU A 134 14.11 -4.30 9.12
CA LEU A 134 13.09 -5.32 8.81
C LEU A 134 12.85 -6.22 10.03
N LYS A 135 11.63 -6.22 10.55
CA LYS A 135 11.24 -6.98 11.75
C LYS A 135 10.37 -8.18 11.46
N ASN A 136 9.42 -8.03 10.54
CA ASN A 136 8.47 -9.09 10.24
C ASN A 136 8.15 -9.13 8.75
N LEU A 137 7.59 -10.26 8.34
CA LEU A 137 6.93 -10.48 7.05
C LEU A 137 5.47 -10.83 7.31
N LEU A 138 4.66 -10.79 6.26
CA LEU A 138 3.25 -11.19 6.29
C LEU A 138 3.10 -12.64 5.87
N TYR A 139 2.27 -13.39 6.58
CA TYR A 139 2.03 -14.80 6.34
C TYR A 139 0.55 -15.14 6.36
N ASP A 140 0.13 -16.01 5.45
CA ASP A 140 -1.07 -16.84 5.59
C ASP A 140 -0.73 -18.15 6.33
N THR A 141 -1.72 -19.00 6.58
CA THR A 141 -1.53 -20.26 7.29
C THR A 141 -0.59 -21.23 6.54
N HIS A 142 -0.74 -21.29 5.21
CA HIS A 142 0.07 -22.19 4.39
C HIS A 142 1.56 -21.80 4.40
N THR A 143 1.86 -20.55 4.12
CA THR A 143 3.24 -20.06 4.08
C THR A 143 3.87 -19.95 5.45
N ALA A 144 3.10 -19.68 6.49
CA ALA A 144 3.55 -19.73 7.89
C ALA A 144 4.02 -21.13 8.26
N CYS A 145 3.26 -22.16 7.88
CA CYS A 145 3.66 -23.55 8.11
C CYS A 145 4.99 -23.88 7.40
N GLN A 146 5.16 -23.47 6.14
CA GLN A 146 6.41 -23.67 5.39
C GLN A 146 7.60 -22.92 6.00
N ALA A 147 7.36 -21.71 6.50
CA ALA A 147 8.38 -20.89 7.16
C ALA A 147 8.63 -21.27 8.63
N LYS A 148 7.89 -22.25 9.17
CA LYS A 148 7.92 -22.67 10.59
C LYS A 148 7.64 -21.51 11.55
N THR A 149 6.64 -20.69 11.22
CA THR A 149 6.17 -19.55 11.99
C THR A 149 4.64 -19.59 12.14
N VAL A 150 4.02 -18.51 12.58
CA VAL A 150 2.56 -18.39 12.71
C VAL A 150 2.01 -17.42 11.67
N SER A 151 0.76 -17.63 11.26
CA SER A 151 0.05 -16.70 10.38
C SER A 151 -0.07 -15.33 11.05
N THR A 152 0.05 -14.27 10.25
CA THR A 152 -0.12 -12.88 10.69
C THR A 152 -1.56 -12.36 10.50
N GLY A 153 -2.51 -13.23 10.12
CA GLY A 153 -3.89 -12.84 9.80
C GLY A 153 -3.98 -12.02 8.51
N ASN A 154 -3.15 -12.35 7.54
CA ASN A 154 -3.07 -11.67 6.25
C ASN A 154 -3.48 -12.57 5.07
N GLY A 155 -4.07 -13.74 5.33
CA GLY A 155 -4.61 -14.66 4.32
C GLY A 155 -5.93 -14.18 3.75
N LEU A 156 -5.93 -13.09 2.98
CA LEU A 156 -7.15 -12.48 2.46
C LEU A 156 -7.63 -13.13 1.16
N ARG A 157 -8.93 -13.06 0.92
CA ARG A 157 -9.56 -13.57 -0.31
C ARG A 157 -10.03 -12.41 -1.17
N GLY A 158 -9.63 -12.39 -2.44
CA GLY A 158 -10.15 -11.44 -3.42
C GLY A 158 -11.61 -11.70 -3.81
N SER A 159 -12.10 -12.92 -3.59
CA SER A 159 -13.51 -13.30 -3.76
C SER A 159 -13.81 -14.59 -2.99
N TYR A 160 -15.09 -14.89 -2.79
CA TYR A 160 -15.53 -16.13 -2.13
C TYR A 160 -15.12 -17.41 -2.88
N LYS A 161 -14.80 -17.32 -4.16
CA LYS A 161 -14.34 -18.45 -5.00
C LYS A 161 -12.82 -18.61 -5.02
N GLY A 162 -12.08 -17.58 -4.60
CA GLY A 162 -10.62 -17.57 -4.65
C GLY A 162 -9.98 -18.26 -3.43
N SER A 163 -8.80 -18.83 -3.62
CA SER A 163 -7.95 -19.24 -2.51
C SER A 163 -7.44 -18.03 -1.76
N PRO A 164 -7.17 -18.13 -0.44
CA PRO A 164 -6.49 -17.09 0.30
C PRO A 164 -5.12 -16.79 -0.30
N SER A 165 -4.69 -15.55 -0.17
CA SER A 165 -3.34 -15.12 -0.55
C SER A 165 -2.89 -14.03 0.42
N ILE A 166 -1.58 -13.90 0.59
CA ILE A 166 -1.02 -12.89 1.48
C ILE A 166 -1.27 -11.50 0.90
N GLN A 167 -2.01 -10.68 1.64
CA GLN A 167 -2.30 -9.29 1.30
C GLN A 167 -2.15 -8.41 2.54
N THR A 168 -1.89 -7.15 2.32
CA THR A 168 -1.88 -6.15 3.39
C THR A 168 -3.30 -5.79 3.80
N THR A 169 -3.47 -5.39 5.05
CA THR A 169 -4.69 -4.81 5.62
C THR A 169 -4.61 -3.28 5.57
N ASN A 170 -4.48 -2.60 6.69
CA ASN A 170 -4.16 -1.19 6.71
C ASN A 170 -2.64 -1.01 6.80
N TYR A 171 -2.03 -0.84 5.65
CA TYR A 171 -0.59 -0.74 5.47
C TYR A 171 -0.16 0.71 5.36
N TYR A 172 0.71 1.19 6.26
CA TYR A 172 1.06 2.59 6.33
C TYR A 172 2.46 2.86 6.88
N LEU A 173 2.96 4.08 6.58
CA LEU A 173 4.11 4.66 7.27
C LEU A 173 3.63 5.25 8.60
N ALA A 174 4.21 4.79 9.69
CA ALA A 174 3.96 5.37 11.01
C ALA A 174 4.76 6.67 11.16
N ALA A 175 4.13 7.69 11.77
CA ALA A 175 4.74 8.97 12.11
C ALA A 175 5.57 8.84 13.39
#